data_d965979243291c8e4b3db2815c86f108
#
_entry.id   d965979243291c8e4b3db2815c86f108
#
_cell.length_a   1.000
_cell.length_b   1.000
_cell.length_c   1.000
_cell.angle_alpha   90.00
_cell.angle_beta   90.00
_cell.angle_gamma   90.00
#
_symmetry.space_group_name_H-M   'P 1'
#
loop_
_entity.id
_entity.type
_entity.pdbx_description
1 polymer ?
#
loop_
_entity_poly.entity_id
_entity_poly.type
_entity_poly.pdbx_seq_one_letter_code
_entity_poly.pdbx_strand_id
1 'polypeptide(L)'
;KRVYCHEENDEDLRRDVREKTYAKAYAVATSCNDDKHSRAENFAAVLEEYKANFSEEELEEKGALIDRYYHDVEKEAMRRSILDEGKRLDGRKTTEIRPIWSEVGYLPGPHGSAIFTRGETQSLSTVTLGTKLDEKIVDEALIVGRDRFILHYNFPPFSTGEARASRGIGRREIGHGNLAYRALKPMIPADYPYVVRVVSDILESNGSSSMATVCAGCLALMDAGV
;
A
#
# COMPACT_ATOMS: atom_id res chain seq x y z
N LYS A 1 -7.47 -31.55 -25.44
CA LYS A 1 -7.87 -30.26 -24.85
C LYS A 1 -8.30 -30.52 -23.42
N ARG A 2 -7.73 -29.82 -22.42
CA ARG A 2 -8.26 -29.86 -21.07
C ARG A 2 -9.56 -29.04 -21.06
N VAL A 3 -10.62 -29.65 -20.58
CA VAL A 3 -11.88 -28.94 -20.32
C VAL A 3 -11.61 -28.08 -19.08
N TYR A 4 -11.69 -26.77 -19.22
CA TYR A 4 -11.62 -25.85 -18.11
C TYR A 4 -13.04 -25.62 -17.61
N CYS A 5 -13.29 -26.01 -16.36
CA CYS A 5 -14.52 -25.68 -15.68
C CYS A 5 -14.32 -24.33 -14.97
N HIS A 6 -15.08 -23.33 -15.35
CA HIS A 6 -15.19 -22.12 -14.57
C HIS A 6 -15.92 -22.44 -13.25
N GLU A 7 -15.58 -21.72 -12.19
CA GLU A 7 -16.36 -21.78 -10.97
C GLU A 7 -17.81 -21.41 -11.29
N GLU A 8 -18.73 -22.27 -10.90
CA GLU A 8 -20.15 -21.98 -11.07
C GLU A 8 -20.55 -20.83 -10.14
N ASN A 9 -21.25 -19.85 -10.70
CA ASN A 9 -21.85 -18.77 -9.92
C ASN A 9 -23.23 -19.21 -9.43
N ASP A 10 -23.52 -18.93 -8.19
CA ASP A 10 -24.85 -19.06 -7.60
C ASP A 10 -25.49 -17.66 -7.53
N GLU A 11 -26.30 -17.33 -8.54
CA GLU A 11 -26.92 -16.00 -8.63
C GLU A 11 -28.01 -15.78 -7.57
N ASP A 12 -28.63 -16.83 -7.07
CA ASP A 12 -29.62 -16.72 -5.99
C ASP A 12 -28.92 -16.42 -4.67
N LEU A 13 -27.84 -17.13 -4.37
CA LEU A 13 -26.98 -16.85 -3.22
C LEU A 13 -26.38 -15.42 -3.31
N ARG A 14 -25.93 -15.01 -4.47
CA ARG A 14 -25.38 -13.67 -4.70
C ARG A 14 -26.40 -12.59 -4.39
N ARG A 15 -27.61 -12.77 -4.83
CA ARG A 15 -28.73 -11.85 -4.55
C ARG A 15 -29.06 -11.81 -3.06
N ASP A 16 -29.14 -12.96 -2.40
CA ASP A 16 -29.44 -13.07 -0.97
C ASP A 16 -28.35 -12.39 -0.11
N VAL A 17 -27.07 -12.66 -0.40
CA VAL A 17 -25.94 -11.96 0.26
C VAL A 17 -26.10 -10.45 0.12
N ARG A 18 -26.38 -9.96 -1.09
CA ARG A 18 -26.53 -8.53 -1.34
C ARG A 18 -27.70 -7.93 -0.57
N GLU A 19 -28.89 -8.54 -0.65
CA GLU A 19 -30.10 -8.03 -0.02
C GLU A 19 -29.96 -7.95 1.50
N LYS A 20 -29.31 -8.94 2.12
CA LYS A 20 -29.19 -9.03 3.59
C LYS A 20 -28.03 -8.22 4.16
N THR A 21 -26.97 -7.95 3.37
CA THR A 21 -25.75 -7.34 3.91
C THR A 21 -25.49 -5.91 3.39
N TYR A 22 -26.02 -5.51 2.23
CA TYR A 22 -25.68 -4.21 1.61
C TYR A 22 -26.00 -3.01 2.51
N ALA A 23 -27.17 -2.96 3.13
CA ALA A 23 -27.56 -1.84 3.98
C ALA A 23 -26.63 -1.69 5.20
N LYS A 24 -26.20 -2.82 5.79
CA LYS A 24 -25.28 -2.85 6.93
C LYS A 24 -23.87 -2.43 6.49
N ALA A 25 -23.39 -2.97 5.38
CA ALA A 25 -22.10 -2.58 4.79
C ALA A 25 -22.06 -1.09 4.41
N TYR A 26 -23.16 -0.55 3.87
CA TYR A 26 -23.28 0.86 3.57
C TYR A 26 -23.26 1.75 4.83
N ALA A 27 -23.92 1.31 5.90
CA ALA A 27 -23.89 1.99 7.19
C ALA A 27 -22.46 2.02 7.78
N VAL A 28 -21.71 0.92 7.69
CA VAL A 28 -20.30 0.88 8.06
C VAL A 28 -19.47 1.84 7.20
N ALA A 29 -19.69 1.85 5.89
CA ALA A 29 -18.96 2.74 4.97
C ALA A 29 -19.21 4.23 5.25
N THR A 30 -20.42 4.60 5.69
CA THR A 30 -20.82 5.98 6.01
C THR A 30 -20.53 6.41 7.44
N SER A 31 -20.10 5.48 8.30
CA SER A 31 -19.76 5.80 9.72
C SER A 31 -18.56 6.73 9.90
N CYS A 32 -17.81 6.99 8.81
CA CYS A 32 -16.65 7.87 8.82
C CYS A 32 -15.58 7.50 9.86
N ASN A 33 -15.37 6.19 10.07
CA ASN A 33 -14.34 5.71 10.98
C ASN A 33 -12.96 5.87 10.33
N ASP A 34 -12.07 6.65 10.95
CA ASP A 34 -10.72 6.94 10.46
C ASP A 34 -9.74 5.78 10.72
N ASP A 35 -9.94 4.98 11.77
CA ASP A 35 -9.13 3.80 12.05
C ASP A 35 -9.41 2.67 11.04
N LYS A 36 -8.35 2.29 10.32
CA LYS A 36 -8.41 1.22 9.31
C LYS A 36 -8.75 -0.15 9.90
N HIS A 37 -8.20 -0.49 11.06
CA HIS A 37 -8.41 -1.80 11.68
C HIS A 37 -9.84 -1.94 12.19
N SER A 38 -10.30 -0.97 12.96
CA SER A 38 -11.69 -0.94 13.47
C SER A 38 -12.71 -0.96 12.33
N ARG A 39 -12.45 -0.26 11.23
CA ARG A 39 -13.31 -0.29 10.06
C ARG A 39 -13.34 -1.66 9.39
N ALA A 40 -12.19 -2.34 9.28
CA ALA A 40 -12.12 -3.70 8.74
C ALA A 40 -12.86 -4.70 9.62
N GLU A 41 -12.74 -4.58 10.95
CA GLU A 41 -13.48 -5.41 11.91
C GLU A 41 -14.99 -5.20 11.79
N ASN A 42 -15.44 -3.96 11.62
CA ASN A 42 -16.87 -3.66 11.42
C ASN A 42 -17.43 -4.29 10.14
N PHE A 43 -16.68 -4.29 9.03
CA PHE A 43 -17.08 -5.01 7.82
C PHE A 43 -17.09 -6.52 8.04
N ALA A 44 -16.06 -7.06 8.70
CA ALA A 44 -16.00 -8.49 9.03
C ALA A 44 -17.17 -8.93 9.91
N ALA A 45 -17.58 -8.11 10.88
CA ALA A 45 -18.73 -8.41 11.74
C ALA A 45 -20.05 -8.56 10.96
N VAL A 46 -20.25 -7.76 9.90
CA VAL A 46 -21.43 -7.91 9.02
C VAL A 46 -21.40 -9.24 8.28
N LEU A 47 -20.23 -9.68 7.82
CA LEU A 47 -20.07 -10.98 7.16
C LEU A 47 -20.33 -12.14 8.13
N GLU A 48 -19.75 -12.08 9.32
CA GLU A 48 -19.91 -13.12 10.34
C GLU A 48 -21.38 -13.22 10.81
N GLU A 49 -22.07 -12.08 10.96
CA GLU A 49 -23.50 -12.08 11.26
C GLU A 49 -24.33 -12.77 10.16
N TYR A 50 -23.95 -12.58 8.90
CA TYR A 50 -24.60 -13.26 7.79
C TYR A 50 -24.31 -14.77 7.79
N LYS A 51 -23.04 -15.15 7.99
CA LYS A 51 -22.60 -16.55 8.05
C LYS A 51 -23.24 -17.32 9.20
N ALA A 52 -23.56 -16.68 10.31
CA ALA A 52 -24.21 -17.30 11.46
C ALA A 52 -25.60 -17.92 11.15
N ASN A 53 -26.18 -17.60 9.99
CA ASN A 53 -27.43 -18.19 9.55
C ASN A 53 -27.28 -19.54 8.83
N PHE A 54 -26.05 -20.01 8.61
CA PHE A 54 -25.76 -21.26 7.90
C PHE A 54 -25.19 -22.31 8.85
N SER A 55 -25.41 -23.58 8.53
CA SER A 55 -24.76 -24.68 9.22
C SER A 55 -23.28 -24.82 8.83
N GLU A 56 -22.49 -25.55 9.62
CA GLU A 56 -21.08 -25.81 9.31
C GLU A 56 -20.92 -26.52 7.97
N GLU A 57 -21.78 -27.46 7.63
CA GLU A 57 -21.77 -28.18 6.36
C GLU A 57 -22.02 -27.25 5.16
N GLU A 58 -22.99 -26.34 5.30
CA GLU A 58 -23.27 -25.32 4.26
C GLU A 58 -22.15 -24.31 4.10
N LEU A 59 -21.44 -23.96 5.17
CA LEU A 59 -20.29 -23.07 5.12
C LEU A 59 -19.08 -23.75 4.48
N GLU A 60 -18.87 -25.05 4.68
CA GLU A 60 -17.83 -25.80 3.95
C GLU A 60 -18.07 -25.79 2.44
N GLU A 61 -19.33 -25.91 2.00
CA GLU A 61 -19.71 -25.93 0.58
C GLU A 61 -19.74 -24.52 -0.05
N LYS A 62 -20.37 -23.54 0.62
CA LYS A 62 -20.70 -22.22 0.04
C LYS A 62 -19.89 -21.08 0.60
N GLY A 63 -19.11 -21.28 1.66
CA GLY A 63 -18.40 -20.22 2.37
C GLY A 63 -17.49 -19.37 1.46
N ALA A 64 -16.75 -20.02 0.58
CA ALA A 64 -15.88 -19.31 -0.38
C ALA A 64 -16.67 -18.42 -1.36
N LEU A 65 -17.89 -18.85 -1.77
CA LEU A 65 -18.78 -18.06 -2.62
C LEU A 65 -19.39 -16.89 -1.84
N ILE A 66 -19.78 -17.11 -0.60
CA ILE A 66 -20.30 -16.07 0.30
C ILE A 66 -19.24 -14.98 0.50
N ASP A 67 -18.00 -15.35 0.80
CA ASP A 67 -16.89 -14.39 0.98
C ASP A 67 -16.66 -13.56 -0.28
N ARG A 68 -16.68 -14.19 -1.44
CA ARG A 68 -16.51 -13.52 -2.73
C ARG A 68 -17.65 -12.54 -3.02
N TYR A 69 -18.89 -12.96 -2.82
CA TYR A 69 -20.07 -12.12 -3.07
C TYR A 69 -20.17 -10.97 -2.07
N TYR A 70 -19.84 -11.23 -0.80
CA TYR A 70 -19.77 -10.18 0.20
C TYR A 70 -18.69 -9.15 -0.10
N HIS A 71 -17.51 -9.59 -0.55
CA HIS A 71 -16.46 -8.65 -0.99
C HIS A 71 -16.91 -7.72 -2.12
N ASP A 72 -17.72 -8.22 -3.06
CA ASP A 72 -18.33 -7.38 -4.11
C ASP A 72 -19.31 -6.37 -3.50
N VAL A 73 -20.11 -6.78 -2.50
CA VAL A 73 -21.05 -5.91 -1.77
C VAL A 73 -20.30 -4.82 -0.99
N GLU A 74 -19.27 -5.20 -0.23
CA GLU A 74 -18.41 -4.28 0.51
C GLU A 74 -17.80 -3.22 -0.42
N LYS A 75 -17.22 -3.66 -1.53
CA LYS A 75 -16.63 -2.78 -2.54
C LYS A 75 -17.65 -1.82 -3.15
N GLU A 76 -18.86 -2.29 -3.43
CA GLU A 76 -19.94 -1.44 -3.94
C GLU A 76 -20.40 -0.44 -2.88
N ALA A 77 -20.61 -0.87 -1.64
CA ALA A 77 -21.02 -0.03 -0.53
C ALA A 77 -20.01 1.11 -0.28
N MET A 78 -18.72 0.78 -0.20
CA MET A 78 -17.64 1.76 -0.07
C MET A 78 -17.60 2.75 -1.24
N ARG A 79 -17.75 2.26 -2.46
CA ARG A 79 -17.77 3.12 -3.64
C ARG A 79 -18.97 4.06 -3.66
N ARG A 80 -20.15 3.54 -3.34
CA ARG A 80 -21.39 4.32 -3.31
C ARG A 80 -21.39 5.35 -2.21
N SER A 81 -20.91 5.02 -1.01
CA SER A 81 -20.82 6.01 0.07
C SER A 81 -19.98 7.24 -0.34
N ILE A 82 -18.88 7.05 -1.06
CA ILE A 82 -18.06 8.16 -1.55
C ILE A 82 -18.77 8.98 -2.62
N LEU A 83 -19.49 8.33 -3.55
CA LEU A 83 -20.17 8.99 -4.65
C LEU A 83 -21.44 9.74 -4.19
N ASP A 84 -22.17 9.15 -3.26
CA ASP A 84 -23.46 9.67 -2.81
C ASP A 84 -23.30 10.73 -1.71
N GLU A 85 -22.34 10.53 -0.77
CA GLU A 85 -22.10 11.44 0.35
C GLU A 85 -20.99 12.46 0.09
N GLY A 86 -20.18 12.28 -0.94
CA GLY A 86 -19.02 13.15 -1.24
C GLY A 86 -17.92 13.10 -0.18
N LYS A 87 -17.94 12.09 0.71
CA LYS A 87 -16.97 11.86 1.78
C LYS A 87 -16.22 10.56 1.59
N ARG A 88 -14.96 10.53 2.00
CA ARG A 88 -14.18 9.29 2.05
C ARG A 88 -14.54 8.48 3.29
N LEU A 89 -14.14 7.20 3.33
CA LEU A 89 -14.43 6.29 4.44
C LEU A 89 -13.93 6.78 5.81
N ASP A 90 -12.91 7.61 5.82
CA ASP A 90 -12.34 8.24 7.01
C ASP A 90 -12.95 9.64 7.31
N GLY A 91 -14.06 9.98 6.65
CA GLY A 91 -14.79 11.24 6.86
C GLY A 91 -14.25 12.46 6.12
N ARG A 92 -13.05 12.37 5.50
CA ARG A 92 -12.47 13.47 4.72
C ARG A 92 -13.29 13.75 3.46
N LYS A 93 -13.30 15.00 3.04
CA LYS A 93 -13.76 15.40 1.69
C LYS A 93 -12.80 14.87 0.62
N THR A 94 -13.25 14.80 -0.62
CA THR A 94 -12.44 14.31 -1.75
C THR A 94 -11.21 15.19 -2.04
N THR A 95 -11.22 16.45 -1.62
CA THR A 95 -10.13 17.43 -1.76
C THR A 95 -9.19 17.50 -0.56
N GLU A 96 -9.52 16.87 0.55
CA GLU A 96 -8.72 16.90 1.77
C GLU A 96 -7.59 15.86 1.73
N ILE A 97 -6.40 16.29 2.16
CA ILE A 97 -5.22 15.43 2.33
C ILE A 97 -5.12 15.06 3.81
N ARG A 98 -4.70 13.83 4.11
CA ARG A 98 -4.39 13.43 5.48
C ARG A 98 -3.32 14.33 6.09
N PRO A 99 -3.28 14.54 7.42
CA PRO A 99 -2.23 15.30 8.07
C PRO A 99 -0.83 14.81 7.67
N ILE A 100 0.04 15.76 7.32
CA ILE A 100 1.43 15.48 6.96
C ILE A 100 2.32 15.97 8.09
N TRP A 101 3.26 15.11 8.48
CA TRP A 101 4.38 15.44 9.35
C TRP A 101 5.68 14.89 8.77
N SER A 102 6.75 15.64 8.90
CA SER A 102 8.07 15.21 8.41
C SER A 102 9.19 15.84 9.25
N GLU A 103 10.31 15.11 9.34
CA GLU A 103 11.52 15.55 10.03
C GLU A 103 12.73 15.09 9.23
N VAL A 104 13.75 15.96 9.13
CA VAL A 104 15.03 15.69 8.47
C VAL A 104 16.13 15.54 9.53
N GLY A 105 17.28 14.96 9.13
CA GLY A 105 18.35 14.67 10.10
C GLY A 105 17.94 13.67 11.17
N TYR A 106 16.96 12.81 10.88
CA TYR A 106 16.33 11.91 11.86
C TYR A 106 17.29 10.86 12.42
N LEU A 107 18.23 10.38 11.60
CA LEU A 107 19.24 9.42 12.00
C LEU A 107 20.64 10.04 11.93
N PRO A 108 21.49 9.83 12.94
CA PRO A 108 22.82 10.49 13.01
C PRO A 108 23.89 9.83 12.13
N GLY A 109 23.65 8.64 11.59
CA GLY A 109 24.67 7.86 10.89
C GLY A 109 24.76 8.05 9.38
N PRO A 110 23.62 8.12 8.63
CA PRO A 110 23.66 8.34 7.18
C PRO A 110 24.01 9.78 6.85
N HIS A 111 24.37 10.04 5.57
CA HIS A 111 24.68 11.38 5.08
C HIS A 111 23.47 12.31 5.02
N GLY A 112 22.28 11.73 4.85
CA GLY A 112 20.99 12.38 5.00
C GLY A 112 19.92 11.40 5.42
N SER A 113 18.94 11.86 6.15
CA SER A 113 17.80 11.03 6.58
C SER A 113 16.56 11.87 6.77
N ALA A 114 15.41 11.27 6.46
CA ALA A 114 14.13 11.90 6.70
C ALA A 114 13.06 10.86 7.03
N ILE A 115 12.15 11.24 7.91
CA ILE A 115 10.90 10.55 8.13
C ILE A 115 9.77 11.38 7.54
N PHE A 116 8.85 10.73 6.85
CA PHE A 116 7.67 11.36 6.27
C PHE A 116 6.44 10.55 6.65
N THR A 117 5.45 11.23 7.21
CA THR A 117 4.19 10.65 7.64
C THR A 117 3.03 11.37 6.99
N ARG A 118 2.06 10.60 6.48
CA ARG A 118 0.79 11.10 5.96
C ARG A 118 -0.34 10.25 6.53
N GLY A 119 -0.91 10.68 7.66
CA GLY A 119 -1.82 9.86 8.45
C GLY A 119 -1.15 8.54 8.84
N GLU A 120 -1.77 7.42 8.52
CA GLU A 120 -1.28 6.05 8.76
C GLU A 120 -0.35 5.52 7.64
N THR A 121 0.42 6.39 6.99
CA THR A 121 1.45 5.98 6.03
C THR A 121 2.75 6.67 6.38
N GLN A 122 3.77 5.91 6.74
CA GLN A 122 5.05 6.42 7.19
C GLN A 122 6.21 5.76 6.45
N SER A 123 7.16 6.58 6.01
CA SER A 123 8.39 6.17 5.35
C SER A 123 9.60 6.81 6.02
N LEU A 124 10.58 6.01 6.39
CA LEU A 124 11.90 6.46 6.80
C LEU A 124 12.85 6.24 5.63
N SER A 125 13.45 7.32 5.15
CA SER A 125 14.42 7.26 4.05
C SER A 125 15.79 7.74 4.50
N THR A 126 16.82 7.04 4.06
CA THR A 126 18.21 7.38 4.32
C THR A 126 18.98 7.54 3.01
N VAL A 127 19.95 8.44 3.00
CA VAL A 127 20.84 8.68 1.88
C VAL A 127 22.28 8.39 2.28
N THR A 128 22.96 7.60 1.46
CA THR A 128 24.39 7.35 1.56
C THR A 128 25.06 7.80 0.29
N LEU A 129 26.12 8.60 0.44
CA LEU A 129 26.94 9.09 -0.65
C LEU A 129 28.18 8.19 -0.76
N GLY A 130 28.43 7.70 -1.95
CA GLY A 130 29.54 6.80 -2.25
C GLY A 130 30.51 7.37 -3.29
N THR A 131 31.61 6.65 -3.49
CA THR A 131 32.62 6.97 -4.49
C THR A 131 32.24 6.37 -5.86
N LYS A 132 33.02 6.66 -6.88
CA LYS A 132 32.86 6.06 -8.22
C LYS A 132 32.95 4.53 -8.20
N LEU A 133 33.62 3.94 -7.22
CA LEU A 133 33.73 2.47 -7.09
C LEU A 133 32.42 1.82 -6.66
N ASP A 134 31.50 2.62 -6.08
CA ASP A 134 30.20 2.17 -5.58
C ASP A 134 29.09 2.23 -6.66
N GLU A 135 29.44 2.60 -7.91
CA GLU A 135 28.49 2.63 -9.02
C GLU A 135 27.89 1.25 -9.24
N LYS A 136 26.56 1.20 -9.39
CA LYS A 136 25.86 -0.04 -9.74
C LYS A 136 26.21 -0.44 -11.17
N ILE A 137 26.77 -1.64 -11.35
CA ILE A 137 26.97 -2.24 -12.66
C ILE A 137 25.60 -2.74 -13.17
N VAL A 138 25.23 -2.29 -14.36
CA VAL A 138 24.04 -2.73 -15.09
C VAL A 138 24.52 -3.61 -16.24
N ASP A 139 24.24 -4.90 -16.16
CA ASP A 139 24.57 -5.90 -17.18
C ASP A 139 23.31 -6.72 -17.48
N GLU A 140 22.45 -6.12 -18.30
CA GLU A 140 21.18 -6.71 -18.73
C GLU A 140 21.27 -7.05 -20.21
N ALA A 141 20.37 -7.92 -20.70
CA ALA A 141 20.39 -8.44 -22.07
C ALA A 141 20.46 -7.35 -23.17
N LEU A 142 19.91 -6.17 -22.91
CA LEU A 142 19.85 -5.05 -23.87
C LEU A 142 20.57 -3.79 -23.41
N ILE A 143 21.00 -3.73 -22.16
CA ILE A 143 21.58 -2.53 -21.56
C ILE A 143 22.82 -2.93 -20.76
N VAL A 144 23.96 -2.38 -21.15
CA VAL A 144 25.21 -2.48 -20.38
C VAL A 144 25.65 -1.08 -19.99
N GLY A 145 25.95 -0.88 -18.71
CA GLY A 145 26.35 0.45 -18.24
C GLY A 145 26.59 0.51 -16.74
N ARG A 146 26.60 1.72 -16.23
CA ARG A 146 26.73 2.01 -14.79
C ARG A 146 25.66 3.00 -14.37
N ASP A 147 25.15 2.83 -13.16
CA ASP A 147 24.16 3.73 -12.58
C ASP A 147 24.72 4.33 -11.29
N ARG A 148 24.63 5.64 -11.17
CA ARG A 148 25.10 6.42 -10.02
C ARG A 148 24.00 6.73 -9.02
N PHE A 149 22.75 6.44 -9.38
CA PHE A 149 21.61 6.58 -8.47
C PHE A 149 21.01 5.20 -8.19
N ILE A 150 20.94 4.83 -6.93
CA ILE A 150 20.46 3.53 -6.46
C ILE A 150 19.34 3.78 -5.47
N LEU A 151 18.21 3.11 -5.63
CA LEU A 151 17.09 3.19 -4.70
C LEU A 151 16.63 1.80 -4.28
N HIS A 152 16.51 1.60 -2.97
CA HIS A 152 15.94 0.43 -2.36
C HIS A 152 14.62 0.80 -1.67
N TYR A 153 13.57 0.08 -1.99
CA TYR A 153 12.26 0.21 -1.37
C TYR A 153 11.97 -1.06 -0.60
N ASN A 154 11.83 -0.94 0.70
CA ASN A 154 11.56 -2.05 1.61
C ASN A 154 10.13 -1.92 2.15
N PHE A 155 9.37 -3.00 2.01
CA PHE A 155 7.99 -3.09 2.48
C PHE A 155 7.85 -4.29 3.42
N PRO A 156 8.34 -4.18 4.66
CA PRO A 156 8.29 -5.28 5.61
C PRO A 156 6.84 -5.61 6.00
N PRO A 157 6.55 -6.85 6.38
CA PRO A 157 5.19 -7.28 6.74
C PRO A 157 4.56 -6.46 7.86
N PHE A 158 5.34 -5.99 8.82
CA PHE A 158 4.84 -5.18 9.93
C PHE A 158 4.24 -3.84 9.47
N SER A 159 4.61 -3.33 8.28
CA SER A 159 4.06 -2.08 7.73
C SER A 159 2.55 -2.15 7.46
N THR A 160 2.00 -3.36 7.38
CA THR A 160 0.56 -3.64 7.28
C THR A 160 0.00 -4.36 8.49
N GLY A 161 0.76 -4.44 9.61
CA GLY A 161 0.35 -5.12 10.82
C GLY A 161 0.48 -6.66 10.76
N GLU A 162 1.18 -7.20 9.74
CA GLU A 162 1.34 -8.64 9.60
C GLU A 162 2.58 -9.16 10.35
N ALA A 163 2.40 -10.19 11.17
CA ALA A 163 3.49 -10.90 11.86
C ALA A 163 3.90 -12.13 11.04
N ARG A 164 4.74 -11.94 10.02
CA ARG A 164 5.26 -13.03 9.19
C ARG A 164 6.74 -12.81 8.82
N ALA A 165 7.43 -13.89 8.49
CA ALA A 165 8.81 -13.80 8.01
C ALA A 165 8.87 -13.13 6.62
N SER A 166 9.88 -12.28 6.40
CA SER A 166 10.19 -11.75 5.08
C SER A 166 10.80 -12.87 4.20
N ARG A 167 10.24 -13.07 3.01
CA ARG A 167 10.68 -14.12 2.06
C ARG A 167 11.45 -13.56 0.87
N GLY A 168 12.06 -12.38 1.03
CA GLY A 168 12.76 -11.67 -0.03
C GLY A 168 11.89 -10.60 -0.72
N ILE A 169 12.44 -10.01 -1.77
CA ILE A 169 11.81 -8.88 -2.48
C ILE A 169 10.73 -9.37 -3.44
N GLY A 170 9.52 -8.90 -3.25
CA GLY A 170 8.37 -9.21 -4.10
C GLY A 170 8.27 -8.31 -5.33
N ARG A 171 7.44 -8.70 -6.30
CA ARG A 171 7.17 -7.88 -7.52
C ARG A 171 6.59 -6.50 -7.20
N ARG A 172 5.82 -6.39 -6.13
CA ARG A 172 5.26 -5.12 -5.65
C ARG A 172 6.37 -4.17 -5.22
N GLU A 173 7.33 -4.65 -4.46
CA GLU A 173 8.46 -3.84 -3.99
C GLU A 173 9.33 -3.37 -5.16
N ILE A 174 9.57 -4.23 -6.14
CA ILE A 174 10.30 -3.87 -7.38
C ILE A 174 9.54 -2.75 -8.12
N GLY A 175 8.23 -2.89 -8.32
CA GLY A 175 7.41 -1.90 -9.02
C GLY A 175 7.34 -0.55 -8.29
N HIS A 176 7.14 -0.58 -6.97
CA HIS A 176 7.10 0.62 -6.12
C HIS A 176 8.48 1.30 -6.05
N GLY A 177 9.55 0.52 -5.89
CA GLY A 177 10.91 1.02 -5.92
C GLY A 177 11.26 1.69 -7.25
N ASN A 178 10.87 1.06 -8.38
CA ASN A 178 11.09 1.65 -9.71
C ASN A 178 10.28 2.96 -9.90
N LEU A 179 9.07 3.05 -9.35
CA LEU A 179 8.29 4.28 -9.39
C LEU A 179 9.01 5.43 -8.66
N ALA A 180 9.50 5.17 -7.44
CA ALA A 180 10.25 6.16 -6.67
C ALA A 180 11.61 6.49 -7.32
N TYR A 181 12.33 5.49 -7.84
CA TYR A 181 13.57 5.67 -8.58
C TYR A 181 13.40 6.62 -9.77
N ARG A 182 12.36 6.41 -10.59
CA ARG A 182 12.07 7.25 -11.75
C ARG A 182 11.68 8.68 -11.39
N ALA A 183 11.06 8.86 -10.21
CA ALA A 183 10.68 10.18 -9.72
C ALA A 183 11.90 10.97 -9.20
N LEU A 184 12.82 10.32 -8.49
CA LEU A 184 13.95 10.99 -7.82
C LEU A 184 15.20 11.09 -8.69
N LYS A 185 15.49 10.11 -9.54
CA LYS A 185 16.70 10.12 -10.40
C LYS A 185 16.89 11.41 -11.22
N PRO A 186 15.86 11.99 -11.86
CA PRO A 186 16.00 13.23 -12.62
C PRO A 186 16.35 14.46 -11.78
N MET A 187 16.19 14.37 -10.45
CA MET A 187 16.48 15.46 -9.52
C MET A 187 17.97 15.53 -9.15
N ILE A 188 18.73 14.45 -9.41
CA ILE A 188 20.17 14.43 -9.13
C ILE A 188 20.90 15.23 -10.21
N PRO A 189 21.71 16.25 -9.86
CA PRO A 189 22.48 17.02 -10.83
C PRO A 189 23.42 16.11 -11.65
N ALA A 190 23.54 16.40 -12.95
CA ALA A 190 24.34 15.56 -13.86
C ALA A 190 25.83 15.52 -13.49
N ASP A 191 26.33 16.60 -12.90
CA ASP A 191 27.71 16.79 -12.46
C ASP A 191 27.94 16.45 -10.98
N TYR A 192 26.92 15.90 -10.28
CA TYR A 192 27.06 15.54 -8.87
C TYR A 192 28.20 14.53 -8.67
N PRO A 193 29.16 14.79 -7.78
CA PRO A 193 30.41 14.02 -7.75
C PRO A 193 30.27 12.62 -7.14
N TYR A 194 29.23 12.38 -6.35
CA TYR A 194 29.07 11.14 -5.61
C TYR A 194 28.06 10.20 -6.25
N VAL A 195 28.17 8.92 -5.95
CA VAL A 195 27.11 7.92 -6.14
C VAL A 195 26.10 8.09 -5.00
N VAL A 196 24.84 8.14 -5.35
CA VAL A 196 23.75 8.37 -4.39
C VAL A 196 22.95 7.09 -4.19
N ARG A 197 22.89 6.60 -2.96
CA ARG A 197 22.06 5.45 -2.57
C ARG A 197 20.98 5.90 -1.60
N VAL A 198 19.72 5.73 -2.01
CA VAL A 198 18.54 5.94 -1.16
C VAL A 198 18.02 4.59 -0.68
N VAL A 199 17.80 4.44 0.61
CA VAL A 199 17.09 3.30 1.19
C VAL A 199 15.85 3.82 1.88
N SER A 200 14.69 3.31 1.49
CA SER A 200 13.39 3.70 2.04
C SER A 200 12.71 2.50 2.69
N ASP A 201 12.52 2.58 3.99
CA ASP A 201 11.81 1.60 4.80
C ASP A 201 10.40 2.11 5.09
N ILE A 202 9.40 1.35 4.70
CA ILE A 202 8.00 1.66 5.00
C ILE A 202 7.67 1.12 6.38
N LEU A 203 7.40 2.03 7.31
CA LEU A 203 7.12 1.69 8.70
C LEU A 203 5.62 1.41 8.92
N GLU A 204 4.77 2.12 8.18
CA GLU A 204 3.32 1.94 8.22
C GLU A 204 2.71 2.25 6.85
N SER A 205 1.64 1.55 6.46
CA SER A 205 1.02 1.74 5.15
C SER A 205 -0.51 1.65 5.17
N ASN A 206 -1.13 2.77 4.85
CA ASN A 206 -2.53 2.88 4.47
C ASN A 206 -2.68 3.56 3.10
N GLY A 207 -2.06 2.93 2.09
CA GLY A 207 -2.09 3.36 0.69
C GLY A 207 -0.99 4.36 0.31
N SER A 208 -0.56 4.26 -0.95
CA SER A 208 0.44 5.12 -1.61
C SER A 208 1.78 5.27 -0.86
N SER A 209 2.30 4.14 -0.36
CA SER A 209 3.60 4.08 0.30
C SER A 209 4.79 4.43 -0.63
N SER A 210 4.66 4.15 -1.94
CA SER A 210 5.66 4.57 -2.92
C SER A 210 5.77 6.10 -3.03
N MET A 211 4.67 6.85 -2.90
CA MET A 211 4.71 8.32 -2.88
C MET A 211 5.24 8.84 -1.55
N ALA A 212 5.01 8.16 -0.44
CA ALA A 212 5.68 8.47 0.83
C ALA A 212 7.20 8.31 0.70
N THR A 213 7.67 7.27 -0.01
CA THR A 213 9.10 7.09 -0.36
C THR A 213 9.64 8.24 -1.21
N VAL A 214 8.88 8.73 -2.18
CA VAL A 214 9.32 9.90 -2.98
C VAL A 214 9.47 11.11 -2.09
N CYS A 215 8.50 11.39 -1.21
CA CYS A 215 8.55 12.53 -0.30
C CYS A 215 9.71 12.41 0.70
N ALA A 216 9.82 11.27 1.40
CA ALA A 216 10.88 11.03 2.36
C ALA A 216 12.27 11.02 1.69
N GLY A 217 12.38 10.40 0.52
CA GLY A 217 13.61 10.36 -0.25
C GLY A 217 14.05 11.73 -0.73
N CYS A 218 13.12 12.58 -1.18
CA CYS A 218 13.42 13.96 -1.57
C CYS A 218 13.94 14.75 -0.37
N LEU A 219 13.29 14.67 0.78
CA LEU A 219 13.73 15.33 2.01
C LEU A 219 15.11 14.84 2.47
N ALA A 220 15.35 13.53 2.41
CA ALA A 220 16.63 12.93 2.78
C ALA A 220 17.76 13.32 1.81
N LEU A 221 17.47 13.48 0.51
CA LEU A 221 18.41 13.99 -0.47
C LEU A 221 18.79 15.43 -0.17
N MET A 222 17.82 16.28 0.12
CA MET A 222 18.07 17.69 0.52
C MET A 222 18.87 17.77 1.82
N ASP A 223 18.59 16.91 2.80
CA ASP A 223 19.36 16.81 4.05
C ASP A 223 20.81 16.38 3.80
N ALA A 224 21.05 15.54 2.79
CA ALA A 224 22.41 15.14 2.35
C ALA A 224 23.13 16.19 1.48
N GLY A 225 22.50 17.31 1.15
CA GLY A 225 23.08 18.34 0.28
C GLY A 225 23.07 18.00 -1.21
N VAL A 226 22.09 17.21 -1.65
CA VAL A 226 21.89 16.82 -3.05
C VAL A 226 20.87 17.73 -3.73
#